data_b9a9478687ac8b73b2dba3be14b6df70
#
_entry.id   b9a9478687ac8b73b2dba3be14b6df70
#
_cell.length_a   1.000
_cell.length_b   1.000
_cell.length_c   1.000
_cell.angle_alpha   90.00
_cell.angle_beta   90.00
_cell.angle_gamma   90.00
#
_symmetry.space_group_name_H-M   'P 1'
#
loop_
_entity.id
_entity.type
_entity.pdbx_description
1 polymer ?
#
loop_
_entity_poly.entity_id
_entity_poly.type
_entity_poly.pdbx_seq_one_letter_code
_entity_poly.pdbx_strand_id
1 'polypeptide(L)'
;MLKVEINEKKYEIPQSFEELTLEQYCKAFYKLPKIEDDMEEIDKFKLMKENEAVILSRIMGEKDDFCLDLPLNVYAQLNEAIQFIYDSEYFYKNAKAGVTINHHRYTIPTLDKMSMRQFIDADVVMQNESNMQYIELLSVLLLTYDDKGEYIPYNGDYQELMGYVRSLPCSDALPLVFHFFKKGEALKKLSKASMKVEEVSQLLQHIANS
;
A
#
# COMPACT_ATOMS: atom_id res chain seq x y z
N MET A 1 5.53 19.87 6.10
CA MET A 1 4.26 19.99 6.89
C MET A 1 3.72 21.40 6.83
N LEU A 2 2.52 21.60 6.26
CA LEU A 2 1.76 22.86 6.31
C LEU A 2 1.07 22.94 7.68
N LYS A 3 1.26 24.08 8.40
CA LYS A 3 0.60 24.33 9.69
C LYS A 3 -0.57 25.27 9.48
N VAL A 4 -1.76 24.85 9.87
CA VAL A 4 -2.99 25.64 9.77
C VAL A 4 -3.74 25.63 11.08
N GLU A 5 -4.51 26.67 11.34
CA GLU A 5 -5.41 26.74 12.49
C GLU A 5 -6.85 26.94 11.99
N ILE A 6 -7.74 26.03 12.39
CA ILE A 6 -9.16 26.04 12.01
C ILE A 6 -9.97 25.82 13.30
N ASN A 7 -10.87 26.74 13.58
CA ASN A 7 -11.71 26.70 14.80
C ASN A 7 -10.89 26.47 16.08
N GLU A 8 -9.79 27.24 16.25
CA GLU A 8 -8.89 27.20 17.40
C GLU A 8 -8.09 25.89 17.54
N LYS A 9 -8.24 24.95 16.61
CA LYS A 9 -7.49 23.69 16.56
C LYS A 9 -6.36 23.78 15.52
N LYS A 10 -5.15 23.34 15.91
CA LYS A 10 -3.97 23.33 15.05
C LYS A 10 -3.82 21.99 14.37
N TYR A 11 -3.52 22.04 13.08
CA TYR A 11 -3.30 20.87 12.22
C TYR A 11 -1.93 20.99 11.54
N GLU A 12 -1.31 19.82 11.34
CA GLU A 12 -0.09 19.66 10.55
C GLU A 12 -0.41 18.78 9.35
N ILE A 13 -0.46 19.38 8.16
CA ILE A 13 -0.83 18.71 6.91
C ILE A 13 0.45 18.30 6.18
N PRO A 14 0.63 17.02 5.82
CA PRO A 14 1.78 16.58 5.03
C PRO A 14 1.74 17.20 3.63
N GLN A 15 2.91 17.53 3.09
CA GLN A 15 3.09 18.11 1.76
C GLN A 15 3.92 17.21 0.84
N SER A 16 4.34 16.04 1.35
CA SER A 16 5.08 15.04 0.60
C SER A 16 4.91 13.64 1.19
N PHE A 17 5.31 12.61 0.44
CA PHE A 17 5.29 11.21 0.92
C PHE A 17 6.27 10.94 2.07
N GLU A 18 7.29 11.78 2.25
CA GLU A 18 8.22 11.72 3.38
C GLU A 18 7.55 12.17 4.70
N GLU A 19 6.55 13.03 4.60
CA GLU A 19 5.83 13.59 5.75
C GLU A 19 4.55 12.83 6.10
N LEU A 20 4.05 11.98 5.20
CA LEU A 20 2.86 11.16 5.36
C LEU A 20 3.24 9.77 5.83
N THR A 21 2.72 9.32 6.98
CA THR A 21 2.96 7.94 7.46
C THR A 21 2.10 6.93 6.73
N LEU A 22 2.56 5.66 6.70
CA LEU A 22 1.77 4.57 6.10
C LEU A 22 0.41 4.40 6.80
N GLU A 23 0.35 4.60 8.12
CA GLU A 23 -0.89 4.53 8.87
C GLU A 23 -1.90 5.61 8.44
N GLN A 24 -1.43 6.85 8.29
CA GLN A 24 -2.28 7.95 7.80
C GLN A 24 -2.80 7.65 6.38
N TYR A 25 -1.91 7.19 5.50
CA TYR A 25 -2.27 6.80 4.14
C TYR A 25 -3.34 5.70 4.12
N CYS A 26 -3.11 4.61 4.85
CA CYS A 26 -4.05 3.49 4.92
C CYS A 26 -5.43 3.93 5.44
N LYS A 27 -5.47 4.75 6.49
CA LYS A 27 -6.73 5.30 7.03
C LYS A 27 -7.43 6.23 6.04
N ALA A 28 -6.68 7.09 5.35
CA ALA A 28 -7.22 8.06 4.42
C ALA A 28 -7.93 7.41 3.23
N PHE A 29 -7.37 6.31 2.71
CA PHE A 29 -7.89 5.62 1.52
C PHE A 29 -8.82 4.43 1.82
N TYR A 30 -9.04 4.09 3.09
CA TYR A 30 -9.86 2.93 3.45
C TYR A 30 -11.32 3.10 3.06
N LYS A 31 -11.85 2.11 2.30
CA LYS A 31 -13.27 2.06 1.89
C LYS A 31 -13.83 3.35 1.30
N LEU A 32 -13.02 4.05 0.51
CA LEU A 32 -13.57 5.14 -0.29
C LEU A 32 -14.54 4.59 -1.33
N PRO A 33 -15.67 5.29 -1.59
CA PRO A 33 -16.57 4.94 -2.68
C PRO A 33 -15.83 4.87 -4.01
N LYS A 34 -16.09 3.80 -4.78
CA LYS A 34 -15.45 3.61 -6.10
C LYS A 34 -16.17 4.41 -7.16
N ILE A 35 -15.39 4.95 -8.08
CA ILE A 35 -15.90 5.57 -9.30
C ILE A 35 -16.09 4.42 -10.31
N GLU A 36 -17.33 4.13 -10.68
CA GLU A 36 -17.66 3.10 -11.65
C GLU A 36 -17.62 3.68 -13.08
N ASP A 37 -17.23 2.86 -14.05
CA ASP A 37 -17.08 3.30 -15.44
C ASP A 37 -18.40 3.74 -16.10
N ASP A 38 -19.52 3.19 -15.65
CA ASP A 38 -20.89 3.43 -16.15
C ASP A 38 -21.58 4.64 -15.48
N MET A 39 -20.97 5.29 -14.49
CA MET A 39 -21.51 6.52 -13.89
C MET A 39 -21.49 7.67 -14.90
N GLU A 40 -22.46 8.60 -14.76
CA GLU A 40 -22.45 9.86 -15.52
C GLU A 40 -21.24 10.74 -15.10
N GLU A 41 -20.69 11.51 -16.04
CA GLU A 41 -19.49 12.33 -15.81
C GLU A 41 -19.67 13.34 -14.65
N ILE A 42 -20.88 13.85 -14.45
CA ILE A 42 -21.18 14.77 -13.36
C ILE A 42 -21.13 14.07 -12.01
N ASP A 43 -21.61 12.82 -11.93
CA ASP A 43 -21.60 12.01 -10.71
C ASP A 43 -20.17 11.53 -10.39
N LYS A 44 -19.38 11.16 -11.40
CA LYS A 44 -17.96 10.86 -11.24
C LYS A 44 -17.21 12.05 -10.66
N PHE A 45 -17.43 13.25 -11.20
CA PHE A 45 -16.80 14.46 -10.73
C PHE A 45 -17.19 14.78 -9.28
N LYS A 46 -18.48 14.68 -8.95
CA LYS A 46 -19.00 14.89 -7.59
C LYS A 46 -18.35 13.91 -6.62
N LEU A 47 -18.40 12.61 -6.93
CA LEU A 47 -17.82 11.56 -6.08
C LEU A 47 -16.30 11.73 -5.91
N MET A 48 -15.59 12.14 -6.95
CA MET A 48 -14.17 12.45 -6.88
C MET A 48 -13.90 13.58 -5.85
N LYS A 49 -14.70 14.67 -5.89
CA LYS A 49 -14.54 15.79 -4.96
C LYS A 49 -14.92 15.42 -3.53
N GLU A 50 -15.95 14.61 -3.35
CA GLU A 50 -16.31 14.08 -2.03
C GLU A 50 -15.19 13.19 -1.48
N ASN A 51 -14.61 12.29 -2.29
CA ASN A 51 -13.49 11.46 -1.89
C ASN A 51 -12.24 12.28 -1.52
N GLU A 52 -11.91 13.33 -2.28
CA GLU A 52 -10.82 14.26 -1.94
C GLU A 52 -11.03 14.90 -0.56
N ALA A 53 -12.25 15.35 -0.25
CA ALA A 53 -12.59 15.96 1.03
C ALA A 53 -12.51 14.93 2.18
N VAL A 54 -12.99 13.70 1.97
CA VAL A 54 -12.89 12.60 2.94
C VAL A 54 -11.43 12.25 3.23
N ILE A 55 -10.59 12.11 2.19
CA ILE A 55 -9.15 11.82 2.34
C ILE A 55 -8.49 12.91 3.21
N LEU A 56 -8.73 14.18 2.88
CA LEU A 56 -8.18 15.30 3.62
C LEU A 56 -8.63 15.31 5.08
N SER A 57 -9.93 15.10 5.34
CA SER A 57 -10.49 15.01 6.69
C SER A 57 -9.81 13.92 7.52
N ARG A 58 -9.61 12.74 6.93
CA ARG A 58 -8.97 11.60 7.59
C ARG A 58 -7.46 11.84 7.84
N ILE A 59 -6.76 12.50 6.93
CA ILE A 59 -5.36 12.92 7.14
C ILE A 59 -5.26 13.89 8.32
N MET A 60 -6.25 14.78 8.47
CA MET A 60 -6.35 15.71 9.59
C MET A 60 -6.79 15.07 10.91
N GLY A 61 -7.22 13.80 10.88
CA GLY A 61 -7.75 13.08 12.04
C GLY A 61 -9.15 13.53 12.44
N GLU A 62 -9.92 14.02 11.49
CA GLU A 62 -11.29 14.49 11.64
C GLU A 62 -12.32 13.48 11.09
N LYS A 63 -13.62 13.77 11.26
CA LYS A 63 -14.69 13.01 10.64
C LYS A 63 -14.70 13.22 9.13
N ASP A 64 -15.22 12.25 8.39
CA ASP A 64 -15.23 12.23 6.93
C ASP A 64 -15.86 13.47 6.27
N ASP A 65 -16.84 14.08 6.91
CA ASP A 65 -17.56 15.26 6.43
C ASP A 65 -16.91 16.62 6.79
N PHE A 66 -15.89 16.60 7.66
CA PHE A 66 -15.29 17.83 8.19
C PHE A 66 -14.84 18.83 7.10
N CYS A 67 -14.16 18.35 6.09
CA CYS A 67 -13.64 19.22 5.02
C CYS A 67 -14.73 19.70 4.04
N LEU A 68 -15.89 19.06 3.99
CA LEU A 68 -17.03 19.50 3.18
C LEU A 68 -17.67 20.78 3.73
N ASP A 69 -17.56 21.02 5.04
CA ASP A 69 -18.12 22.18 5.72
C ASP A 69 -17.14 23.37 5.82
N LEU A 70 -15.92 23.22 5.29
CA LEU A 70 -14.92 24.29 5.31
C LEU A 70 -15.23 25.40 4.26
N PRO A 71 -14.87 26.66 4.55
CA PRO A 71 -14.86 27.70 3.52
C PRO A 71 -14.01 27.28 2.33
N LEU A 72 -14.49 27.51 1.10
CA LEU A 72 -13.87 27.04 -0.15
C LEU A 72 -12.39 27.42 -0.27
N ASN A 73 -12.02 28.64 0.15
CA ASN A 73 -10.62 29.10 0.11
C ASN A 73 -9.72 28.32 1.08
N VAL A 74 -10.23 27.93 2.25
CA VAL A 74 -9.50 27.10 3.23
C VAL A 74 -9.35 25.69 2.67
N TYR A 75 -10.44 25.10 2.20
CA TYR A 75 -10.42 23.79 1.56
C TYR A 75 -9.43 23.73 0.39
N ALA A 76 -9.46 24.73 -0.51
CA ALA A 76 -8.56 24.76 -1.67
C ALA A 76 -7.08 24.78 -1.27
N GLN A 77 -6.72 25.56 -0.26
CA GLN A 77 -5.34 25.62 0.25
C GLN A 77 -4.89 24.27 0.85
N LEU A 78 -5.76 23.61 1.62
CA LEU A 78 -5.46 22.30 2.21
C LEU A 78 -5.37 21.21 1.14
N ASN A 79 -6.28 21.23 0.17
CA ASN A 79 -6.30 20.26 -0.92
C ASN A 79 -5.06 20.40 -1.82
N GLU A 80 -4.58 21.64 -2.07
CA GLU A 80 -3.33 21.89 -2.79
C GLU A 80 -2.13 21.24 -2.06
N ALA A 81 -2.09 21.34 -0.74
CA ALA A 81 -0.99 20.77 0.06
C ALA A 81 -0.88 19.25 -0.08
N ILE A 82 -2.00 18.52 -0.29
CA ILE A 82 -2.02 17.05 -0.40
C ILE A 82 -2.04 16.53 -1.84
N GLN A 83 -1.91 17.38 -2.86
CA GLN A 83 -1.97 16.94 -4.28
C GLN A 83 -0.92 15.86 -4.63
N PHE A 84 0.21 15.82 -3.92
CA PHE A 84 1.25 14.81 -4.12
C PHE A 84 0.75 13.37 -3.98
N ILE A 85 -0.31 13.12 -3.17
CA ILE A 85 -0.83 11.77 -2.92
C ILE A 85 -1.44 11.11 -4.17
N TYR A 86 -1.78 11.89 -5.19
CA TYR A 86 -2.32 11.44 -6.45
C TYR A 86 -1.25 11.14 -7.51
N ASP A 87 0.05 11.38 -7.21
CA ASP A 87 1.16 11.02 -8.10
C ASP A 87 1.43 9.51 -8.05
N SER A 88 0.66 8.75 -8.83
CA SER A 88 0.82 7.30 -8.92
C SER A 88 2.17 6.86 -9.50
N GLU A 89 2.85 7.73 -10.29
CA GLU A 89 4.16 7.41 -10.87
C GLU A 89 5.29 7.44 -9.83
N TYR A 90 5.12 8.19 -8.75
CA TYR A 90 6.13 8.32 -7.71
C TYR A 90 6.61 6.96 -7.21
N PHE A 91 5.70 6.03 -6.92
CA PHE A 91 6.05 4.72 -6.37
C PHE A 91 6.72 3.81 -7.39
N TYR A 92 6.35 3.89 -8.67
CA TYR A 92 7.01 3.13 -9.74
C TYR A 92 8.44 3.60 -9.98
N LYS A 93 8.68 4.90 -9.96
CA LYS A 93 10.00 5.51 -10.16
C LYS A 93 10.94 5.24 -8.98
N ASN A 94 10.39 5.17 -7.76
CA ASN A 94 11.13 5.00 -6.51
C ASN A 94 11.04 3.57 -5.94
N ALA A 95 10.65 2.57 -6.75
CA ALA A 95 10.55 1.19 -6.29
C ALA A 95 11.87 0.69 -5.68
N LYS A 96 11.80 0.18 -4.45
CA LYS A 96 12.94 -0.32 -3.69
C LYS A 96 12.63 -1.66 -3.03
N ALA A 97 13.67 -2.49 -2.86
CA ALA A 97 13.53 -3.83 -2.30
C ALA A 97 13.77 -3.90 -0.78
N GLY A 98 14.10 -2.79 -0.14
CA GLY A 98 14.41 -2.79 1.29
C GLY A 98 14.34 -1.41 1.94
N VAL A 99 14.29 -1.43 3.26
CA VAL A 99 14.21 -0.24 4.15
C VAL A 99 15.04 -0.48 5.40
N THR A 100 15.48 0.60 6.04
CA THR A 100 16.14 0.55 7.35
C THR A 100 15.19 1.04 8.43
N ILE A 101 14.92 0.22 9.45
CA ILE A 101 14.06 0.54 10.57
C ILE A 101 14.91 0.32 11.84
N ASN A 102 15.04 1.33 12.71
CA ASN A 102 15.82 1.25 13.96
C ASN A 102 17.23 0.65 13.77
N HIS A 103 17.96 1.11 12.76
CA HIS A 103 19.29 0.64 12.37
C HIS A 103 19.36 -0.79 11.81
N HIS A 104 18.25 -1.53 11.76
CA HIS A 104 18.16 -2.85 11.13
C HIS A 104 17.69 -2.73 9.71
N ARG A 105 18.31 -3.48 8.80
CA ARG A 105 17.93 -3.54 7.41
C ARG A 105 16.88 -4.63 7.18
N TYR A 106 15.78 -4.25 6.54
CA TYR A 106 14.70 -5.14 6.13
C TYR A 106 14.58 -5.18 4.62
N THR A 107 14.24 -6.32 4.05
CA THR A 107 14.06 -6.45 2.59
C THR A 107 12.82 -7.27 2.26
N ILE A 108 12.23 -6.99 1.09
CA ILE A 108 11.17 -7.83 0.52
C ILE A 108 11.81 -9.13 -0.01
N PRO A 109 11.32 -10.32 0.38
CA PRO A 109 11.87 -11.59 -0.05
C PRO A 109 11.76 -11.80 -1.56
N THR A 110 12.71 -12.55 -2.09
CA THR A 110 12.49 -13.31 -3.32
C THR A 110 11.69 -14.58 -2.97
N LEU A 111 11.02 -15.19 -3.93
CA LEU A 111 10.17 -16.36 -3.66
C LEU A 111 10.91 -17.55 -3.08
N ASP A 112 12.16 -17.75 -3.51
CA ASP A 112 13.05 -18.79 -3.02
C ASP A 112 13.44 -18.61 -1.53
N LYS A 113 13.28 -17.38 -1.00
CA LYS A 113 13.54 -17.06 0.41
C LYS A 113 12.27 -16.95 1.25
N MET A 114 11.09 -16.90 0.62
CA MET A 114 9.82 -16.85 1.32
C MET A 114 9.44 -18.22 1.84
N SER A 115 9.21 -18.35 3.15
CA SER A 115 8.68 -19.60 3.71
C SER A 115 7.21 -19.80 3.33
N MET A 116 6.73 -21.06 3.31
CA MET A 116 5.31 -21.34 3.05
C MET A 116 4.40 -20.70 4.09
N ARG A 117 4.81 -20.66 5.37
CA ARG A 117 4.07 -19.93 6.42
C ARG A 117 3.92 -18.45 6.09
N GLN A 118 5.02 -17.79 5.72
CA GLN A 118 5.01 -16.36 5.35
C GLN A 118 4.11 -16.09 4.13
N PHE A 119 4.13 -17.01 3.15
CA PHE A 119 3.24 -16.92 1.99
C PHE A 119 1.77 -17.03 2.39
N ILE A 120 1.41 -17.99 3.25
CA ILE A 120 0.03 -18.18 3.74
C ILE A 120 -0.43 -16.94 4.52
N ASP A 121 0.40 -16.42 5.44
CA ASP A 121 0.04 -15.25 6.23
C ASP A 121 -0.13 -14.00 5.35
N ALA A 122 0.71 -13.81 4.34
CA ALA A 122 0.56 -12.74 3.36
C ALA A 122 -0.73 -12.87 2.53
N ASP A 123 -1.10 -14.09 2.11
CA ASP A 123 -2.33 -14.36 1.37
C ASP A 123 -3.58 -14.08 2.23
N VAL A 124 -3.56 -14.51 3.49
CA VAL A 124 -4.64 -14.20 4.46
C VAL A 124 -4.80 -12.70 4.64
N VAL A 125 -3.71 -11.95 4.81
CA VAL A 125 -3.76 -10.48 4.93
C VAL A 125 -4.35 -9.85 3.66
N MET A 126 -3.97 -10.36 2.48
CA MET A 126 -4.48 -9.82 1.20
C MET A 126 -5.97 -10.10 0.97
N GLN A 127 -6.52 -11.16 1.58
CA GLN A 127 -7.95 -11.48 1.52
C GLN A 127 -8.78 -10.70 2.55
N ASN A 128 -8.15 -10.17 3.59
CA ASN A 128 -8.82 -9.39 4.63
C ASN A 128 -8.91 -7.92 4.25
N GLU A 129 -10.12 -7.38 4.14
CA GLU A 129 -10.35 -5.95 3.97
C GLU A 129 -10.15 -5.22 5.31
N SER A 130 -8.93 -4.75 5.55
CA SER A 130 -8.54 -4.00 6.75
C SER A 130 -7.99 -2.62 6.35
N ASN A 131 -8.26 -1.60 7.17
CA ASN A 131 -7.61 -0.30 7.03
C ASN A 131 -6.11 -0.33 7.39
N MET A 132 -5.61 -1.48 7.81
CA MET A 132 -4.20 -1.74 8.15
C MET A 132 -3.54 -2.72 7.15
N GLN A 133 -4.24 -3.10 6.08
CA GLN A 133 -3.82 -4.18 5.17
C GLN A 133 -2.38 -4.03 4.67
N TYR A 134 -1.94 -2.85 4.23
CA TYR A 134 -0.56 -2.65 3.76
C TYR A 134 0.46 -2.69 4.90
N ILE A 135 0.08 -2.28 6.11
CA ILE A 135 0.94 -2.36 7.29
C ILE A 135 1.14 -3.83 7.66
N GLU A 136 0.05 -4.59 7.75
CA GLU A 136 0.07 -6.03 8.04
C GLU A 136 0.88 -6.77 6.96
N LEU A 137 0.61 -6.50 5.68
CA LEU A 137 1.31 -7.13 4.56
C LEU A 137 2.82 -6.89 4.62
N LEU A 138 3.26 -5.64 4.80
CA LEU A 138 4.68 -5.33 4.91
C LEU A 138 5.30 -5.99 6.14
N SER A 139 4.59 -6.03 7.26
CA SER A 139 5.09 -6.65 8.49
C SER A 139 5.30 -8.17 8.34
N VAL A 140 4.46 -8.83 7.55
CA VAL A 140 4.63 -10.24 7.19
C VAL A 140 5.77 -10.43 6.18
N LEU A 141 5.90 -9.52 5.19
CA LEU A 141 6.83 -9.70 4.07
C LEU A 141 8.28 -9.32 4.40
N LEU A 142 8.49 -8.35 5.30
CA LEU A 142 9.82 -7.83 5.54
C LEU A 142 10.72 -8.87 6.23
N LEU A 143 11.78 -9.29 5.54
CA LEU A 143 12.80 -10.16 6.07
C LEU A 143 13.81 -9.37 6.91
N THR A 144 14.15 -9.93 8.08
CA THR A 144 15.21 -9.45 8.94
C THR A 144 16.51 -10.24 8.73
N TYR A 145 17.63 -9.60 9.03
CA TYR A 145 18.96 -10.21 9.00
C TYR A 145 19.61 -10.01 10.37
N ASP A 146 20.35 -11.02 10.80
CA ASP A 146 21.15 -10.95 12.01
C ASP A 146 22.42 -10.06 11.82
N ASP A 147 23.20 -9.89 12.89
CA ASP A 147 24.44 -9.11 12.87
C ASP A 147 25.51 -9.68 11.93
N LYS A 148 25.37 -10.94 11.50
CA LYS A 148 26.26 -11.60 10.55
C LYS A 148 25.77 -11.44 9.10
N GLY A 149 24.60 -10.84 8.92
CA GLY A 149 23.95 -10.70 7.60
C GLY A 149 23.25 -11.97 7.14
N GLU A 150 23.00 -12.93 8.05
CA GLU A 150 22.21 -14.12 7.76
C GLU A 150 20.72 -13.83 7.96
N TYR A 151 19.90 -14.44 7.10
CA TYR A 151 18.45 -14.30 7.17
C TYR A 151 17.88 -14.95 8.42
N ILE A 152 17.06 -14.21 9.15
CA ILE A 152 16.28 -14.72 10.29
C ILE A 152 14.96 -15.27 9.74
N PRO A 153 14.70 -16.60 9.89
CA PRO A 153 13.47 -17.21 9.40
C PRO A 153 12.22 -16.58 10.02
N TYR A 154 11.20 -16.36 9.20
CA TYR A 154 9.90 -15.88 9.65
C TYR A 154 9.25 -16.91 10.60
N ASN A 155 8.89 -16.49 11.80
CA ASN A 155 8.34 -17.33 12.86
C ASN A 155 6.81 -17.23 13.03
N GLY A 156 6.15 -16.38 12.26
CA GLY A 156 4.71 -16.08 12.36
C GLY A 156 4.37 -14.90 13.28
N ASP A 157 5.34 -14.34 14.00
CA ASP A 157 5.13 -13.16 14.83
C ASP A 157 5.63 -11.91 14.09
N TYR A 158 4.68 -11.06 13.70
CA TYR A 158 4.93 -9.79 13.02
C TYR A 158 4.36 -8.57 13.77
N GLN A 159 3.81 -8.77 14.96
CA GLN A 159 3.13 -7.72 15.72
C GLN A 159 4.07 -6.59 16.16
N GLU A 160 5.29 -6.93 16.61
CA GLU A 160 6.29 -5.93 16.95
C GLU A 160 6.67 -5.08 15.74
N LEU A 161 6.89 -5.74 14.60
CA LEU A 161 7.24 -5.06 13.35
C LEU A 161 6.11 -4.15 12.85
N MET A 162 4.83 -4.54 13.04
CA MET A 162 3.68 -3.68 12.75
C MET A 162 3.76 -2.33 13.45
N GLY A 163 4.23 -2.30 14.70
CA GLY A 163 4.42 -1.06 15.46
C GLY A 163 5.36 -0.09 14.76
N TYR A 164 6.41 -0.58 14.14
CA TYR A 164 7.38 0.24 13.39
C TYR A 164 6.90 0.56 11.98
N VAL A 165 6.35 -0.42 11.27
CA VAL A 165 5.89 -0.26 9.87
C VAL A 165 4.80 0.80 9.74
N ARG A 166 3.88 0.90 10.72
CA ARG A 166 2.82 1.93 10.69
C ARG A 166 3.34 3.36 10.66
N SER A 167 4.48 3.62 11.29
CA SER A 167 5.11 4.94 11.38
C SER A 167 6.08 5.25 10.25
N LEU A 168 6.34 4.28 9.34
CA LEU A 168 7.19 4.53 8.18
C LEU A 168 6.60 5.63 7.30
N PRO A 169 7.44 6.54 6.77
CA PRO A 169 7.02 7.43 5.69
C PRO A 169 6.50 6.63 4.48
N CYS A 170 5.49 7.15 3.82
CA CYS A 170 4.98 6.54 2.58
C CYS A 170 6.02 6.44 1.48
N SER A 171 6.99 7.38 1.44
CA SER A 171 8.17 7.33 0.54
C SER A 171 9.06 6.11 0.76
N ASP A 172 8.98 5.48 1.94
CA ASP A 172 9.70 4.26 2.26
C ASP A 172 8.82 3.01 2.12
N ALA A 173 7.60 3.06 2.59
CA ALA A 173 6.71 1.91 2.69
C ALA A 173 6.05 1.54 1.36
N LEU A 174 5.43 2.50 0.65
CA LEU A 174 4.66 2.20 -0.56
C LEU A 174 5.52 1.66 -1.71
N PRO A 175 6.76 2.15 -1.97
CA PRO A 175 7.64 1.54 -2.96
C PRO A 175 7.95 0.06 -2.70
N LEU A 176 7.96 -0.39 -1.42
CA LEU A 176 8.12 -1.82 -1.06
C LEU A 176 6.88 -2.62 -1.43
N VAL A 177 5.69 -2.10 -1.13
CA VAL A 177 4.40 -2.71 -1.51
C VAL A 177 4.32 -2.86 -3.02
N PHE A 178 4.62 -1.80 -3.77
CA PHE A 178 4.62 -1.84 -5.24
C PHE A 178 5.66 -2.82 -5.80
N HIS A 179 6.85 -2.88 -5.20
CA HIS A 179 7.87 -3.85 -5.59
C HIS A 179 7.38 -5.30 -5.43
N PHE A 180 6.70 -5.61 -4.33
CA PHE A 180 6.10 -6.92 -4.09
C PHE A 180 5.03 -7.27 -5.14
N PHE A 181 4.08 -6.38 -5.38
CA PHE A 181 3.02 -6.62 -6.37
C PHE A 181 3.57 -6.79 -7.78
N LYS A 182 4.55 -5.98 -8.19
CA LYS A 182 5.20 -6.11 -9.49
C LYS A 182 5.87 -7.48 -9.68
N LYS A 183 6.49 -8.02 -8.62
CA LYS A 183 7.03 -9.39 -8.64
C LYS A 183 5.90 -10.42 -8.71
N GLY A 184 4.81 -10.25 -7.95
CA GLY A 184 3.67 -11.14 -7.96
C GLY A 184 2.98 -11.24 -9.33
N GLU A 185 2.84 -10.13 -10.05
CA GLU A 185 2.31 -10.15 -11.42
C GLU A 185 3.22 -10.89 -12.41
N ALA A 186 4.52 -10.70 -12.31
CA ALA A 186 5.48 -11.46 -13.11
C ALA A 186 5.36 -12.97 -12.88
N LEU A 187 5.11 -13.38 -11.63
CA LEU A 187 4.91 -14.78 -11.25
C LEU A 187 3.59 -15.35 -11.77
N LYS A 188 2.49 -14.61 -11.67
CA LYS A 188 1.20 -15.03 -12.26
C LYS A 188 1.33 -15.25 -13.76
N LYS A 189 2.12 -14.43 -14.47
CA LYS A 189 2.40 -14.60 -15.90
C LYS A 189 3.22 -15.87 -16.17
N LEU A 190 4.23 -16.14 -15.33
CA LEU A 190 5.06 -17.35 -15.44
C LEU A 190 4.28 -18.62 -15.10
N SER A 191 3.47 -18.61 -14.03
CA SER A 191 2.63 -19.77 -13.66
C SER A 191 1.59 -20.10 -14.74
N LYS A 192 0.94 -19.07 -15.33
CA LYS A 192 0.02 -19.26 -16.45
C LYS A 192 0.73 -19.80 -17.70
N ALA A 193 1.98 -19.40 -17.95
CA ALA A 193 2.77 -19.94 -19.05
C ALA A 193 3.20 -21.40 -18.79
N SER A 194 3.61 -21.74 -17.55
CA SER A 194 3.91 -23.11 -17.15
C SER A 194 2.69 -24.03 -17.23
N MET A 195 1.52 -23.59 -16.75
CA MET A 195 0.27 -24.36 -16.87
C MET A 195 -0.07 -24.66 -18.33
N LYS A 196 0.07 -23.68 -19.25
CA LYS A 196 -0.16 -23.91 -20.68
C LYS A 196 0.81 -24.92 -21.29
N VAL A 197 2.08 -24.93 -20.86
CA VAL A 197 3.09 -25.90 -21.32
C VAL A 197 2.73 -27.32 -20.82
N GLU A 198 2.24 -27.43 -19.59
CA GLU A 198 1.84 -28.70 -18.98
C GLU A 198 0.58 -29.27 -19.64
N GLU A 199 -0.41 -28.43 -19.94
CA GLU A 199 -1.61 -28.80 -20.73
C GLU A 199 -1.24 -29.29 -22.14
N VAL A 200 -0.34 -28.61 -22.82
CA VAL A 200 0.15 -29.02 -24.14
C VAL A 200 0.93 -30.33 -24.07
N SER A 201 1.74 -30.52 -23.04
CA SER A 201 2.49 -31.77 -22.82
C SER A 201 1.56 -32.98 -22.57
N GLN A 202 0.50 -32.78 -21.78
CA GLN A 202 -0.53 -33.83 -21.54
C GLN A 202 -1.32 -34.16 -22.80
N LEU A 203 -1.65 -33.17 -23.60
CA LEU A 203 -2.32 -33.35 -24.91
C LEU A 203 -1.44 -34.15 -25.87
N LEU A 204 -0.15 -33.82 -25.97
CA LEU A 204 0.81 -34.51 -26.81
C LEU A 204 1.03 -35.98 -26.34
N GLN A 205 1.06 -36.22 -25.03
CA GLN A 205 1.12 -37.59 -24.50
C GLN A 205 -0.13 -38.40 -24.80
N HIS A 206 -1.31 -37.78 -24.77
CA HIS A 206 -2.57 -38.44 -25.11
C HIS A 206 -2.63 -38.81 -26.60
N ILE A 207 -2.15 -37.94 -27.47
CA ILE A 207 -2.06 -38.19 -28.92
C ILE A 207 -1.02 -39.27 -29.24
N ALA A 208 0.08 -39.34 -28.50
CA ALA A 208 1.12 -40.36 -28.74
C ALA A 208 0.72 -41.77 -28.26
N ASN A 209 -0.28 -41.87 -27.39
CA ASN A 209 -0.78 -43.14 -26.84
C ASN A 209 -2.10 -43.60 -27.49
N SER A 210 -2.59 -42.90 -28.50
CA SER A 210 -3.78 -43.21 -29.32
C SER A 210 -3.37 -43.79 -30.66
#